data_5516ca3435b631b1e41ffc11a8fdfa6d
#
_entry.id   5516ca3435b631b1e41ffc11a8fdfa6d
#
_cell.length_a   1.000
_cell.length_b   1.000
_cell.length_c   1.000
_cell.angle_alpha   90.00
_cell.angle_beta   90.00
_cell.angle_gamma   90.00
#
_symmetry.space_group_name_H-M   'P 1'
#
loop_
_entity.id
_entity.type
_entity.pdbx_description
1 polymer ?
#
loop_
_entity_poly.entity_id
_entity_poly.type
_entity_poly.pdbx_seq_one_letter_code
_entity_poly.pdbx_strand_id
1 'polypeptide(L)'
;MSNPQYMPGAVALARSLQAMRARAPLIVLVPEQTIGQMDAGLLERHGCELRAVPPLPLSAQFCARHATAALGRAAPFTRGTKPQFHETLNNFLKLRCWELTEYEKVVFLDADTVVVRNVDRLFEYPAFGAAPNLYQELEDFGRMNSGVFVARPSAAEFERLLAQLDAPGAFWRRTDQTFLEAMFPAWCVLPHWYNTLQYLFFNQPQLWIPERIGIIHYQYEKPWMAEHPKRELLAPLIEFWRRIYEEGEVGQVPSPRVGLPCLSA
;
A
#
# COMPACT_ATOMS: atom_id res chain seq x y z
N MET A 1 9.48 -1.89 -2.60
CA MET A 1 9.52 -2.77 -1.38
C MET A 1 10.81 -2.50 -0.63
N SER A 2 10.73 -2.02 0.59
CA SER A 2 11.90 -1.50 1.34
C SER A 2 12.51 -2.49 2.34
N ASN A 3 11.85 -3.62 2.58
CA ASN A 3 12.24 -4.60 3.58
C ASN A 3 11.99 -6.03 3.06
N PRO A 4 12.95 -6.98 3.18
CA PRO A 4 12.77 -8.37 2.75
C PRO A 4 11.56 -9.07 3.37
N GLN A 5 11.14 -8.67 4.56
CA GLN A 5 9.97 -9.25 5.23
C GLN A 5 8.63 -8.94 4.55
N TYR A 6 8.62 -8.04 3.54
CA TYR A 6 7.48 -7.84 2.65
C TYR A 6 7.50 -8.73 1.39
N MET A 7 8.52 -9.59 1.23
CA MET A 7 8.60 -10.52 0.10
C MET A 7 7.33 -11.35 -0.11
N PRO A 8 6.72 -11.95 0.94
CA PRO A 8 5.49 -12.72 0.74
C PRO A 8 4.35 -11.87 0.15
N GLY A 9 4.25 -10.62 0.58
CA GLY A 9 3.26 -9.69 0.04
C GLY A 9 3.51 -9.36 -1.44
N ALA A 10 4.76 -9.05 -1.80
CA ALA A 10 5.12 -8.76 -3.18
C ALA A 10 4.88 -9.97 -4.12
N VAL A 11 5.15 -11.19 -3.66
CA VAL A 11 4.85 -12.42 -4.41
C VAL A 11 3.34 -12.60 -4.58
N ALA A 12 2.55 -12.43 -3.53
CA ALA A 12 1.09 -12.54 -3.62
C ALA A 12 0.51 -11.48 -4.57
N LEU A 13 1.03 -10.24 -4.53
CA LEU A 13 0.64 -9.18 -5.45
C LEU A 13 0.97 -9.56 -6.90
N ALA A 14 2.19 -10.03 -7.17
CA ALA A 14 2.61 -10.44 -8.51
C ALA A 14 1.71 -11.56 -9.06
N ARG A 15 1.47 -12.61 -8.27
CA ARG A 15 0.60 -13.73 -8.63
C ARG A 15 -0.83 -13.29 -8.90
N SER A 16 -1.35 -12.39 -8.07
CA SER A 16 -2.71 -11.86 -8.26
C SER A 16 -2.85 -11.03 -9.54
N LEU A 17 -1.86 -10.20 -9.87
CA LEU A 17 -1.84 -9.45 -11.13
C LEU A 17 -1.80 -10.38 -12.35
N GLN A 18 -0.99 -11.44 -12.29
CA GLN A 18 -0.93 -12.47 -13.34
C GLN A 18 -2.27 -13.18 -13.50
N ALA A 19 -2.89 -13.63 -12.38
CA ALA A 19 -4.19 -14.30 -12.38
C ALA A 19 -5.29 -13.39 -12.98
N MET A 20 -5.23 -12.10 -12.70
CA MET A 20 -6.17 -11.11 -13.25
C MET A 20 -5.78 -10.57 -14.62
N ARG A 21 -4.71 -11.11 -15.22
CA ARG A 21 -4.23 -10.76 -16.58
C ARG A 21 -3.99 -9.24 -16.73
N ALA A 22 -3.36 -8.63 -15.72
CA ALA A 22 -2.92 -7.24 -15.82
C ALA A 22 -1.88 -7.12 -16.97
N ARG A 23 -2.03 -6.07 -17.78
CA ARG A 23 -1.18 -5.88 -18.98
C ARG A 23 0.11 -5.13 -18.69
N ALA A 24 0.09 -4.25 -17.67
CA ALA A 24 1.26 -3.48 -17.31
C ALA A 24 2.29 -4.36 -16.56
N PRO A 25 3.60 -4.15 -16.77
CA PRO A 25 4.63 -4.83 -16.00
C PRO A 25 4.57 -4.41 -14.52
N LEU A 26 4.91 -5.34 -13.62
CA LEU A 26 5.09 -5.03 -12.21
C LEU A 26 6.56 -4.71 -11.93
N ILE A 27 6.84 -3.43 -11.65
CA ILE A 27 8.15 -2.95 -11.25
C ILE A 27 8.21 -2.90 -9.74
N VAL A 28 9.16 -3.62 -9.14
CA VAL A 28 9.40 -3.62 -7.70
C VAL A 28 10.58 -2.71 -7.39
N LEU A 29 10.30 -1.52 -6.85
CA LEU A 29 11.34 -0.60 -6.40
C LEU A 29 11.95 -1.13 -5.09
N VAL A 30 13.28 -1.31 -5.07
CA VAL A 30 14.01 -1.87 -3.93
C VAL A 30 15.20 -0.95 -3.59
N PRO A 31 15.41 -0.57 -2.31
CA PRO A 31 16.58 0.20 -1.95
C PRO A 31 17.88 -0.56 -2.29
N GLU A 32 18.86 0.13 -2.86
CA GLU A 32 20.16 -0.45 -3.24
C GLU A 32 20.83 -1.23 -2.09
N GLN A 33 20.71 -0.72 -0.86
CA GLN A 33 21.31 -1.36 0.32
C GLN A 33 20.59 -2.63 0.76
N THR A 34 19.37 -2.91 0.28
CA THR A 34 18.59 -4.09 0.68
C THR A 34 18.37 -5.09 -0.45
N ILE A 35 18.71 -4.74 -1.69
CA ILE A 35 18.46 -5.62 -2.84
C ILE A 35 19.19 -6.95 -2.72
N GLY A 36 20.42 -6.96 -2.18
CA GLY A 36 21.22 -8.18 -1.94
C GLY A 36 20.63 -9.08 -0.83
N GLN A 37 19.65 -8.61 -0.07
CA GLN A 37 18.96 -9.39 0.97
C GLN A 37 17.62 -9.98 0.45
N MET A 38 17.27 -9.68 -0.80
CA MET A 38 16.02 -10.11 -1.43
C MET A 38 16.28 -11.37 -2.27
N ASP A 39 15.32 -12.28 -2.30
CA ASP A 39 15.32 -13.34 -3.32
C ASP A 39 14.78 -12.75 -4.64
N ALA A 40 15.70 -12.10 -5.38
CA ALA A 40 15.37 -11.51 -6.68
C ALA A 40 14.81 -12.56 -7.64
N GLY A 41 15.41 -13.74 -7.67
CA GLY A 41 14.96 -14.83 -8.54
C GLY A 41 13.54 -15.31 -8.23
N LEU A 42 13.08 -15.22 -6.98
CA LEU A 42 11.69 -15.51 -6.65
C LEU A 42 10.74 -14.49 -7.28
N LEU A 43 11.03 -13.20 -7.17
CA LEU A 43 10.19 -12.15 -7.76
C LEU A 43 10.20 -12.21 -9.29
N GLU A 44 11.37 -12.41 -9.90
CA GLU A 44 11.52 -12.53 -11.37
C GLU A 44 10.74 -13.72 -11.92
N ARG A 45 10.74 -14.88 -11.23
CA ARG A 45 9.92 -16.05 -11.62
C ARG A 45 8.41 -15.74 -11.62
N HIS A 46 7.99 -14.73 -10.85
CA HIS A 46 6.61 -14.22 -10.85
C HIS A 46 6.43 -12.98 -11.75
N GLY A 47 7.35 -12.76 -12.70
CA GLY A 47 7.24 -11.71 -13.71
C GLY A 47 7.45 -10.29 -13.20
N CYS A 48 8.11 -10.13 -12.03
CA CYS A 48 8.48 -8.82 -11.53
C CYS A 48 9.77 -8.32 -12.17
N GLU A 49 9.83 -7.04 -12.51
CA GLU A 49 11.05 -6.32 -12.80
C GLU A 49 11.56 -5.66 -11.50
N LEU A 50 12.75 -6.06 -11.03
CA LEU A 50 13.35 -5.42 -9.87
C LEU A 50 14.15 -4.20 -10.31
N ARG A 51 13.90 -3.08 -9.64
CA ARG A 51 14.65 -1.85 -9.87
C ARG A 51 15.25 -1.35 -8.57
N ALA A 52 16.59 -1.39 -8.51
CA ALA A 52 17.35 -0.79 -7.41
C ALA A 52 17.19 0.73 -7.44
N VAL A 53 16.93 1.33 -6.30
CA VAL A 53 16.80 2.79 -6.17
C VAL A 53 17.63 3.28 -4.98
N PRO A 54 18.29 4.43 -5.10
CA PRO A 54 19.03 5.01 -3.99
C PRO A 54 18.08 5.46 -2.87
N PRO A 55 18.56 5.57 -1.62
CA PRO A 55 17.79 6.17 -0.54
C PRO A 55 17.39 7.60 -0.88
N LEU A 56 16.29 8.10 -0.30
CA LEU A 56 15.95 9.51 -0.41
C LEU A 56 16.95 10.36 0.38
N PRO A 57 17.33 11.55 -0.12
CA PRO A 57 18.29 12.44 0.53
C PRO A 57 17.63 13.21 1.69
N LEU A 58 17.26 12.49 2.75
CA LEU A 58 16.59 13.05 3.91
C LEU A 58 17.59 13.56 4.95
N SER A 59 17.29 14.70 5.61
CA SER A 59 18.13 15.20 6.69
C SER A 59 18.08 14.30 7.93
N ALA A 60 19.14 14.36 8.75
CA ALA A 60 19.16 13.65 10.04
C ALA A 60 18.00 14.08 10.95
N GLN A 61 17.62 15.38 10.89
CA GLN A 61 16.50 15.91 11.67
C GLN A 61 15.18 15.34 11.21
N PHE A 62 14.94 15.24 9.90
CA PHE A 62 13.75 14.61 9.33
C PHE A 62 13.68 13.14 9.75
N CYS A 63 14.78 12.40 9.59
CA CYS A 63 14.85 10.98 9.98
C CYS A 63 14.51 10.79 11.47
N ALA A 64 15.07 11.62 12.35
CA ALA A 64 14.77 11.54 13.79
C ALA A 64 13.29 11.82 14.12
N ARG A 65 12.65 12.73 13.39
CA ARG A 65 11.22 13.07 13.59
C ARG A 65 10.27 11.99 13.09
N HIS A 66 10.60 11.34 11.99
CA HIS A 66 9.72 10.40 11.28
C HIS A 66 10.07 8.93 11.52
N ALA A 67 11.09 8.64 12.33
CA ALA A 67 11.39 7.28 12.75
C ALA A 67 10.19 6.65 13.49
N THR A 68 9.98 5.35 13.30
CA THR A 68 8.88 4.61 13.93
C THR A 68 8.80 4.83 15.44
N ALA A 69 9.96 4.86 16.13
CA ALA A 69 10.03 5.11 17.56
C ALA A 69 9.50 6.51 17.97
N ALA A 70 9.74 7.54 17.15
CA ALA A 70 9.24 8.89 17.40
C ALA A 70 7.75 9.01 17.11
N LEU A 71 7.30 8.50 15.95
CA LEU A 71 5.90 8.53 15.54
C LEU A 71 5.01 7.67 16.43
N GLY A 72 5.49 6.51 16.90
CA GLY A 72 4.76 5.64 17.83
C GLY A 72 4.46 6.30 19.17
N ARG A 73 5.29 7.26 19.59
CA ARG A 73 5.03 8.08 20.80
C ARG A 73 4.08 9.25 20.55
N ALA A 74 4.06 9.78 19.32
CA ALA A 74 3.30 10.96 18.94
C ALA A 74 1.96 10.65 18.24
N ALA A 75 1.75 9.38 17.82
CA ALA A 75 0.62 8.99 16.97
C ALA A 75 -0.36 8.08 17.72
N PRO A 76 -1.33 8.64 18.48
CA PRO A 76 -2.41 7.86 19.09
C PRO A 76 -3.43 7.31 18.06
N PHE A 77 -3.11 7.32 16.77
CA PHE A 77 -4.07 7.09 15.67
C PHE A 77 -3.87 5.78 14.91
N THR A 78 -2.97 4.91 15.33
CA THR A 78 -2.85 3.58 14.73
C THR A 78 -3.91 2.68 15.35
N ARG A 79 -5.03 2.51 14.64
CA ARG A 79 -6.13 1.62 15.04
C ARG A 79 -5.81 0.13 14.86
N GLY A 80 -4.60 -0.18 14.40
CA GLY A 80 -4.09 -1.52 14.17
C GLY A 80 -2.66 -1.69 14.66
N THR A 81 -2.19 -2.92 14.69
CA THR A 81 -0.83 -3.27 15.09
C THR A 81 0.07 -3.35 13.87
N LYS A 82 1.03 -2.44 13.76
CA LYS A 82 2.06 -2.53 12.72
C LYS A 82 3.06 -3.63 13.06
N PRO A 83 3.54 -4.38 12.05
CA PRO A 83 4.60 -5.37 12.26
C PRO A 83 5.85 -4.73 12.85
N GLN A 84 6.61 -5.48 13.66
CA GLN A 84 7.86 -5.00 14.24
C GLN A 84 8.89 -4.59 13.18
N PHE A 85 8.85 -5.21 11.99
CA PHE A 85 9.71 -4.89 10.87
C PHE A 85 9.27 -3.65 10.08
N HIS A 86 8.16 -3.02 10.45
CA HIS A 86 7.70 -1.81 9.76
C HIS A 86 8.53 -0.61 10.19
N GLU A 87 9.13 0.08 9.23
CA GLU A 87 9.84 1.34 9.43
C GLU A 87 9.17 2.45 8.63
N THR A 88 8.69 3.48 9.32
CA THR A 88 7.89 4.56 8.73
C THR A 88 8.63 5.39 7.69
N LEU A 89 9.96 5.55 7.84
CA LEU A 89 10.79 6.24 6.85
C LEU A 89 10.77 5.54 5.48
N ASN A 90 10.68 4.22 5.50
CA ASN A 90 10.63 3.43 4.28
C ASN A 90 9.39 3.68 3.42
N ASN A 91 8.31 4.19 4.01
CA ASN A 91 7.10 4.50 3.25
C ASN A 91 7.33 5.60 2.21
N PHE A 92 8.27 6.52 2.47
CA PHE A 92 8.59 7.59 1.54
C PHE A 92 9.30 7.08 0.27
N LEU A 93 9.83 5.86 0.25
CA LEU A 93 10.46 5.28 -0.94
C LEU A 93 9.54 5.28 -2.16
N LYS A 94 8.22 5.21 -1.94
CA LYS A 94 7.22 5.27 -3.02
C LYS A 94 7.34 6.52 -3.90
N LEU A 95 7.94 7.60 -3.38
CA LEU A 95 8.19 8.82 -4.16
C LEU A 95 9.12 8.55 -5.35
N ARG A 96 9.94 7.50 -5.31
CA ARG A 96 10.79 7.08 -6.42
C ARG A 96 9.99 6.67 -7.68
N CYS A 97 8.67 6.43 -7.57
CA CYS A 97 7.86 6.15 -8.74
C CYS A 97 7.76 7.35 -9.70
N TRP A 98 7.99 8.58 -9.22
CA TRP A 98 8.04 9.76 -10.09
C TRP A 98 9.30 9.85 -10.95
N GLU A 99 10.34 9.05 -10.65
CA GLU A 99 11.55 8.94 -11.47
C GLU A 99 11.41 7.97 -12.65
N LEU A 100 10.32 7.21 -12.71
CA LEU A 100 10.05 6.25 -13.80
C LEU A 100 9.58 6.97 -15.07
N THR A 101 10.37 7.95 -15.54
CA THR A 101 10.00 8.89 -16.63
C THR A 101 9.89 8.25 -18.00
N GLU A 102 10.30 7.01 -18.16
CA GLU A 102 10.05 6.19 -19.34
C GLU A 102 8.59 5.75 -19.49
N TYR A 103 7.78 5.88 -18.43
CA TYR A 103 6.34 5.60 -18.44
C TYR A 103 5.53 6.89 -18.42
N GLU A 104 4.49 6.95 -19.24
CA GLU A 104 3.57 8.08 -19.25
C GLU A 104 2.76 8.16 -17.94
N LYS A 105 2.42 7.00 -17.37
CA LYS A 105 1.61 6.89 -16.16
C LYS A 105 2.00 5.63 -15.39
N VAL A 106 1.97 5.73 -14.06
CA VAL A 106 2.18 4.59 -13.17
C VAL A 106 1.00 4.43 -12.22
N VAL A 107 0.68 3.19 -11.88
CA VAL A 107 -0.21 2.82 -10.78
C VAL A 107 0.65 2.26 -9.67
N PHE A 108 0.76 2.98 -8.57
CA PHE A 108 1.49 2.51 -7.39
C PHE A 108 0.61 1.56 -6.58
N LEU A 109 1.19 0.46 -6.12
CA LEU A 109 0.56 -0.52 -5.25
C LEU A 109 1.50 -0.82 -4.08
N ASP A 110 1.01 -0.69 -2.83
CA ASP A 110 1.77 -1.18 -1.67
C ASP A 110 1.93 -2.71 -1.74
N ALA A 111 3.08 -3.22 -1.28
CA ALA A 111 3.42 -4.64 -1.36
C ALA A 111 2.50 -5.56 -0.52
N ASP A 112 1.63 -4.99 0.29
CA ASP A 112 0.62 -5.69 1.08
C ASP A 112 -0.80 -5.58 0.48
N THR A 113 -0.87 -5.40 -0.84
CA THR A 113 -2.10 -5.45 -1.62
C THR A 113 -2.21 -6.75 -2.42
N VAL A 114 -3.43 -7.17 -2.75
CA VAL A 114 -3.69 -8.20 -3.76
C VAL A 114 -4.78 -7.73 -4.72
N VAL A 115 -4.60 -8.04 -6.00
CA VAL A 115 -5.53 -7.67 -7.07
C VAL A 115 -6.50 -8.83 -7.30
N VAL A 116 -7.79 -8.57 -7.15
CA VAL A 116 -8.83 -9.60 -7.22
C VAL A 116 -9.75 -9.46 -8.44
N ARG A 117 -9.53 -8.40 -9.23
CA ARG A 117 -10.11 -8.16 -10.57
C ARG A 117 -9.10 -7.43 -11.43
N ASN A 118 -9.23 -7.49 -12.75
CA ASN A 118 -8.38 -6.68 -13.63
C ASN A 118 -8.55 -5.19 -13.31
N VAL A 119 -7.43 -4.51 -13.09
CA VAL A 119 -7.37 -3.10 -12.66
C VAL A 119 -6.70 -2.20 -13.70
N ASP A 120 -6.50 -2.67 -14.93
CA ASP A 120 -5.88 -1.87 -16.01
C ASP A 120 -6.60 -0.54 -16.23
N ARG A 121 -7.89 -0.49 -15.90
CA ARG A 121 -8.69 0.73 -15.97
C ARG A 121 -8.16 1.86 -15.07
N LEU A 122 -7.34 1.56 -14.07
CA LEU A 122 -6.69 2.59 -13.25
C LEU A 122 -5.84 3.55 -14.09
N PHE A 123 -5.27 3.07 -15.20
CA PHE A 123 -4.51 3.91 -16.13
C PHE A 123 -5.36 4.94 -16.89
N GLU A 124 -6.70 4.82 -16.88
CA GLU A 124 -7.62 5.79 -17.48
C GLU A 124 -7.92 6.98 -16.54
N TYR A 125 -7.74 6.81 -15.23
CA TYR A 125 -8.00 7.88 -14.26
C TYR A 125 -6.97 9.02 -14.34
N PRO A 126 -7.37 10.26 -14.02
CA PRO A 126 -6.45 11.38 -13.91
C PRO A 126 -5.35 11.13 -12.86
N ALA A 127 -4.14 11.59 -13.14
CA ALA A 127 -3.09 11.71 -12.13
C ALA A 127 -3.13 13.14 -11.53
N PHE A 128 -2.96 13.37 -10.25
CA PHE A 128 -2.80 12.40 -9.18
C PHE A 128 -4.16 11.89 -8.71
N GLY A 129 -4.32 10.58 -8.60
CA GLY A 129 -5.56 9.96 -8.14
C GLY A 129 -5.28 8.92 -7.06
N ALA A 130 -6.12 8.87 -6.03
CA ALA A 130 -6.01 7.89 -4.93
C ALA A 130 -7.38 7.49 -4.40
N ALA A 131 -7.48 6.35 -3.72
CA ALA A 131 -8.72 5.92 -3.10
C ALA A 131 -8.87 6.50 -1.67
N PRO A 132 -10.11 6.64 -1.18
CA PRO A 132 -10.37 7.09 0.19
C PRO A 132 -9.75 6.19 1.26
N ASN A 133 -9.38 6.78 2.39
CA ASN A 133 -8.81 6.08 3.54
C ASN A 133 -9.89 5.55 4.49
N LEU A 134 -10.76 4.68 3.98
CA LEU A 134 -11.88 4.13 4.75
C LEU A 134 -11.43 3.00 5.68
N TYR A 135 -11.59 3.18 6.98
CA TYR A 135 -11.29 2.17 8.00
C TYR A 135 -12.51 1.78 8.82
N GLN A 136 -13.05 2.74 9.54
CA GLN A 136 -14.06 2.54 10.55
C GLN A 136 -15.18 3.56 10.43
N GLU A 137 -14.86 4.82 10.12
CA GLU A 137 -15.80 5.92 10.09
C GLU A 137 -15.92 6.47 8.67
N LEU A 138 -17.12 6.92 8.29
CA LEU A 138 -17.35 7.49 6.97
C LEU A 138 -16.67 8.85 6.78
N GLU A 139 -16.36 9.54 7.87
CA GLU A 139 -15.61 10.80 7.88
C GLU A 139 -14.20 10.63 7.30
N ASP A 140 -13.63 9.44 7.39
CA ASP A 140 -12.35 9.09 6.76
C ASP A 140 -12.41 9.13 5.22
N PHE A 141 -13.61 9.19 4.63
CA PHE A 141 -13.79 9.27 3.18
C PHE A 141 -13.17 10.54 2.56
N GLY A 142 -13.11 11.62 3.31
CA GLY A 142 -12.48 12.87 2.90
C GLY A 142 -10.95 12.83 2.85
N ARG A 143 -10.33 11.73 3.27
CA ARG A 143 -8.89 11.52 3.32
C ARG A 143 -8.47 10.46 2.30
N MET A 144 -7.31 10.62 1.67
CA MET A 144 -6.80 9.58 0.78
C MET A 144 -6.00 8.51 1.54
N ASN A 145 -5.91 7.32 0.95
CA ASN A 145 -4.95 6.29 1.34
C ASN A 145 -3.86 6.16 0.28
N SER A 146 -2.59 6.22 0.69
CA SER A 146 -1.43 6.20 -0.20
C SER A 146 -0.98 4.80 -0.63
N GLY A 147 -1.73 3.75 -0.30
CA GLY A 147 -1.38 2.37 -0.67
C GLY A 147 -1.70 2.02 -2.13
N VAL A 148 -2.63 2.77 -2.75
CA VAL A 148 -2.93 2.69 -4.18
C VAL A 148 -3.15 4.10 -4.71
N PHE A 149 -2.35 4.49 -5.70
CA PHE A 149 -2.52 5.76 -6.37
C PHE A 149 -2.07 5.73 -7.84
N VAL A 150 -2.56 6.67 -8.61
CA VAL A 150 -2.20 6.91 -10.01
C VAL A 150 -1.34 8.16 -10.07
N ALA A 151 -0.15 8.07 -10.65
CA ALA A 151 0.76 9.20 -10.80
C ALA A 151 1.29 9.31 -12.24
N ARG A 152 1.70 10.51 -12.60
CA ARG A 152 2.44 10.77 -13.83
C ARG A 152 3.90 11.02 -13.47
N PRO A 153 4.84 10.12 -13.83
CA PRO A 153 6.26 10.33 -13.60
C PRO A 153 6.77 11.63 -14.24
N SER A 154 7.62 12.34 -13.50
CA SER A 154 8.26 13.59 -13.96
C SER A 154 9.42 13.91 -13.04
N ALA A 155 10.61 14.12 -13.60
CA ALA A 155 11.78 14.55 -12.84
C ALA A 155 11.54 15.87 -12.10
N ALA A 156 10.90 16.84 -12.76
CA ALA A 156 10.58 18.12 -12.14
C ALA A 156 9.60 17.97 -10.95
N GLU A 157 8.63 17.07 -11.07
CA GLU A 157 7.70 16.78 -9.98
C GLU A 157 8.40 16.04 -8.84
N PHE A 158 9.29 15.10 -9.13
CA PHE A 158 10.09 14.42 -8.11
C PHE A 158 10.94 15.43 -7.32
N GLU A 159 11.65 16.34 -8.00
CA GLU A 159 12.44 17.39 -7.34
C GLU A 159 11.56 18.31 -6.48
N ARG A 160 10.37 18.69 -6.98
CA ARG A 160 9.39 19.47 -6.21
C ARG A 160 8.99 18.76 -4.92
N LEU A 161 8.70 17.45 -5.01
CA LEU A 161 8.32 16.64 -3.86
C LEU A 161 9.47 16.53 -2.85
N LEU A 162 10.69 16.28 -3.29
CA LEU A 162 11.86 16.23 -2.41
C LEU A 162 12.09 17.55 -1.66
N ALA A 163 11.98 18.68 -2.37
CA ALA A 163 12.16 20.00 -1.77
C ALA A 163 11.13 20.30 -0.67
N GLN A 164 9.92 19.77 -0.77
CA GLN A 164 8.86 19.93 0.24
C GLN A 164 8.92 18.86 1.33
N LEU A 165 9.38 17.68 1.00
CA LEU A 165 9.42 16.54 1.94
C LEU A 165 10.29 16.86 3.16
N ASP A 166 11.52 17.32 2.94
CA ASP A 166 12.51 17.63 3.99
C ASP A 166 12.67 19.17 4.20
N ALA A 167 11.62 19.94 4.00
CA ALA A 167 11.62 21.35 4.33
C ALA A 167 11.86 21.59 5.84
N PRO A 168 12.58 22.65 6.23
CA PRO A 168 12.86 22.94 7.63
C PRO A 168 11.58 22.97 8.46
N GLY A 169 11.53 22.16 9.53
CA GLY A 169 10.37 22.05 10.40
C GLY A 169 9.22 21.17 9.88
N ALA A 170 9.32 20.60 8.67
CA ALA A 170 8.31 19.69 8.14
C ALA A 170 8.06 18.51 9.08
N PHE A 171 6.77 18.17 9.26
CA PHE A 171 6.34 17.00 10.02
C PHE A 171 5.09 16.40 9.39
N TRP A 172 5.21 15.14 8.96
CA TRP A 172 4.14 14.41 8.29
C TRP A 172 3.59 13.32 9.22
N ARG A 173 2.51 13.65 9.93
CA ARG A 173 1.94 12.84 11.01
C ARG A 173 1.62 11.39 10.63
N ARG A 174 1.11 11.17 9.40
CA ARG A 174 0.83 9.85 8.82
C ARG A 174 1.84 9.50 7.73
N THR A 175 3.08 9.98 7.89
CA THR A 175 4.18 9.75 6.96
C THR A 175 3.86 10.20 5.53
N ASP A 176 4.12 9.36 4.55
CA ASP A 176 3.91 9.55 3.11
C ASP A 176 2.47 9.94 2.77
N GLN A 177 1.47 9.40 3.48
CA GLN A 177 0.06 9.69 3.19
C GLN A 177 -0.28 11.16 3.43
N THR A 178 0.05 11.73 4.60
CA THR A 178 -0.21 13.16 4.87
C THR A 178 0.65 14.07 4.02
N PHE A 179 1.84 13.63 3.65
CA PHE A 179 2.68 14.34 2.71
C PHE A 179 2.01 14.43 1.33
N LEU A 180 1.57 13.31 0.77
CA LEU A 180 0.92 13.28 -0.54
C LEU A 180 -0.42 14.04 -0.54
N GLU A 181 -1.20 13.98 0.55
CA GLU A 181 -2.40 14.81 0.71
C GLU A 181 -2.09 16.30 0.62
N ALA A 182 -1.00 16.74 1.25
CA ALA A 182 -0.58 18.14 1.22
C ALA A 182 -0.04 18.56 -0.16
N MET A 183 0.67 17.66 -0.84
CA MET A 183 1.25 17.95 -2.16
C MET A 183 0.22 17.95 -3.29
N PHE A 184 -0.86 17.19 -3.14
CA PHE A 184 -1.93 17.01 -4.14
C PHE A 184 -3.31 17.28 -3.53
N PRO A 185 -3.62 18.50 -3.09
CA PRO A 185 -4.88 18.81 -2.40
C PRO A 185 -6.13 18.63 -3.28
N ALA A 186 -5.98 18.68 -4.60
CA ALA A 186 -7.04 18.45 -5.59
C ALA A 186 -6.91 17.05 -6.24
N TRP A 187 -6.60 16.03 -5.45
CA TRP A 187 -6.48 14.67 -5.95
C TRP A 187 -7.79 14.12 -6.53
N CYS A 188 -7.68 13.31 -7.58
CA CYS A 188 -8.82 12.60 -8.16
C CYS A 188 -9.23 11.44 -7.22
N VAL A 189 -10.48 11.43 -6.78
CA VAL A 189 -11.00 10.37 -5.90
C VAL A 189 -11.27 9.13 -6.73
N LEU A 190 -10.45 8.08 -6.53
CA LEU A 190 -10.73 6.76 -7.07
C LEU A 190 -11.83 6.09 -6.26
N PRO A 191 -12.68 5.25 -6.87
CA PRO A 191 -13.60 4.41 -6.11
C PRO A 191 -12.86 3.58 -5.04
N HIS A 192 -13.45 3.48 -3.83
CA HIS A 192 -12.80 2.81 -2.70
C HIS A 192 -12.47 1.32 -2.97
N TRP A 193 -13.17 0.67 -3.88
CA TRP A 193 -12.89 -0.73 -4.25
C TRP A 193 -11.56 -0.93 -4.98
N TYR A 194 -10.87 0.14 -5.41
CA TYR A 194 -9.49 0.05 -5.88
C TYR A 194 -8.45 0.10 -4.77
N ASN A 195 -8.87 0.29 -3.51
CA ASN A 195 -8.01 0.18 -2.33
C ASN A 195 -8.88 -0.18 -1.11
N THR A 196 -9.49 -1.37 -1.15
CA THR A 196 -10.38 -1.83 -0.09
C THR A 196 -9.57 -2.30 1.10
N LEU A 197 -9.57 -1.50 2.16
CA LEU A 197 -8.80 -1.78 3.36
C LEU A 197 -9.41 -2.98 4.10
N GLN A 198 -8.59 -3.93 4.56
CA GLN A 198 -9.07 -5.16 5.24
C GLN A 198 -9.97 -4.86 6.45
N TYR A 199 -9.83 -3.70 7.08
CA TYR A 199 -10.63 -3.32 8.23
C TYR A 199 -12.08 -3.01 7.91
N LEU A 200 -12.42 -2.72 6.65
CA LEU A 200 -13.83 -2.61 6.22
C LEU A 200 -14.58 -3.94 6.38
N PHE A 201 -13.85 -5.07 6.32
CA PHE A 201 -14.45 -6.40 6.42
C PHE A 201 -15.26 -6.62 7.70
N PHE A 202 -14.85 -5.99 8.80
CA PHE A 202 -15.54 -6.12 10.08
C PHE A 202 -16.07 -4.79 10.65
N ASN A 203 -15.50 -3.64 10.29
CA ASN A 203 -15.98 -2.33 10.77
C ASN A 203 -17.15 -1.77 9.95
N GLN A 204 -17.12 -1.97 8.61
CA GLN A 204 -18.10 -1.42 7.68
C GLN A 204 -18.49 -2.48 6.64
N PRO A 205 -19.06 -3.63 7.07
CA PRO A 205 -19.33 -4.75 6.19
C PRO A 205 -20.28 -4.41 5.02
N GLN A 206 -21.13 -3.38 5.18
CA GLN A 206 -22.00 -2.89 4.11
C GLN A 206 -21.25 -2.21 2.95
N LEU A 207 -20.01 -1.75 3.16
CA LEU A 207 -19.13 -1.21 2.14
C LEU A 207 -18.23 -2.27 1.50
N TRP A 208 -18.21 -3.47 2.06
CA TRP A 208 -17.49 -4.60 1.52
C TRP A 208 -18.36 -5.32 0.49
N ILE A 209 -18.23 -4.93 -0.77
CA ILE A 209 -19.02 -5.48 -1.89
C ILE A 209 -18.10 -6.36 -2.74
N PRO A 210 -18.08 -7.69 -2.51
CA PRO A 210 -17.15 -8.62 -3.15
C PRO A 210 -17.11 -8.49 -4.67
N GLU A 211 -18.25 -8.25 -5.29
CA GLU A 211 -18.41 -8.13 -6.74
C GLU A 211 -17.77 -6.87 -7.33
N ARG A 212 -17.49 -5.87 -6.50
CA ARG A 212 -16.89 -4.59 -6.93
C ARG A 212 -15.43 -4.47 -6.56
N ILE A 213 -14.97 -5.16 -5.51
CA ILE A 213 -13.59 -5.07 -5.02
C ILE A 213 -12.63 -5.43 -6.14
N GLY A 214 -11.72 -4.51 -6.47
CA GLY A 214 -10.63 -4.71 -7.42
C GLY A 214 -9.31 -5.02 -6.72
N ILE A 215 -9.07 -4.36 -5.57
CA ILE A 215 -7.84 -4.51 -4.78
C ILE A 215 -8.21 -4.61 -3.29
N ILE A 216 -7.66 -5.60 -2.60
CA ILE A 216 -7.68 -5.73 -1.14
C ILE A 216 -6.32 -5.28 -0.60
N HIS A 217 -6.32 -4.40 0.40
CA HIS A 217 -5.12 -3.88 1.03
C HIS A 217 -5.06 -4.34 2.50
N TYR A 218 -4.04 -5.13 2.82
CA TYR A 218 -3.77 -5.70 4.14
C TYR A 218 -2.93 -4.74 5.00
N GLN A 219 -3.47 -3.53 5.24
CA GLN A 219 -2.80 -2.55 6.08
C GLN A 219 -2.68 -3.03 7.53
N TYR A 220 -1.70 -2.52 8.28
CA TYR A 220 -1.35 -2.91 9.65
C TYR A 220 -0.85 -4.35 9.75
N GLU A 221 -1.63 -5.27 10.32
CA GLU A 221 -1.29 -6.68 10.48
C GLU A 221 -1.23 -7.36 9.11
N LYS A 222 -0.19 -8.17 8.90
CA LYS A 222 0.03 -8.82 7.61
C LYS A 222 -0.45 -10.27 7.64
N PRO A 223 -1.11 -10.77 6.59
CA PRO A 223 -1.64 -12.14 6.55
C PRO A 223 -0.56 -13.22 6.69
N TRP A 224 0.71 -12.87 6.44
CA TRP A 224 1.84 -13.78 6.61
C TRP A 224 2.51 -13.72 8.00
N MET A 225 1.98 -12.93 8.94
CA MET A 225 2.49 -12.93 10.31
C MET A 225 2.13 -14.23 11.01
N ALA A 226 3.12 -14.86 11.69
CA ALA A 226 2.90 -16.09 12.45
C ALA A 226 1.88 -15.87 13.57
N GLU A 227 2.02 -14.77 14.30
CA GLU A 227 1.06 -14.31 15.31
C GLU A 227 0.29 -13.10 14.77
N HIS A 228 -0.94 -13.35 14.34
CA HIS A 228 -1.81 -12.31 13.79
C HIS A 228 -2.83 -11.89 14.86
N PRO A 229 -2.75 -10.66 15.42
CA PRO A 229 -3.58 -10.23 16.56
C PRO A 229 -5.09 -10.27 16.29
N LYS A 230 -5.50 -10.17 15.02
CA LYS A 230 -6.91 -10.21 14.58
C LYS A 230 -7.23 -11.47 13.75
N ARG A 231 -6.54 -12.58 14.03
CA ARG A 231 -6.70 -13.82 13.25
C ARG A 231 -8.15 -14.26 13.14
N GLU A 232 -8.90 -14.21 14.24
CA GLU A 232 -10.31 -14.68 14.25
C GLU A 232 -11.20 -13.78 13.36
N LEU A 233 -11.05 -12.47 13.45
CA LEU A 233 -11.84 -11.50 12.68
C LEU A 233 -11.50 -11.55 11.19
N LEU A 234 -10.25 -11.77 10.85
CA LEU A 234 -9.73 -11.70 9.49
C LEU A 234 -9.42 -13.07 8.88
N ALA A 235 -9.78 -14.17 9.57
CA ALA A 235 -9.50 -15.52 9.10
C ALA A 235 -9.88 -15.77 7.63
N PRO A 236 -11.07 -15.37 7.13
CA PRO A 236 -11.42 -15.59 5.73
C PRO A 236 -10.50 -14.81 4.76
N LEU A 237 -10.05 -13.61 5.14
CA LEU A 237 -9.15 -12.79 4.31
C LEU A 237 -7.71 -13.32 4.37
N ILE A 238 -7.26 -13.81 5.51
CA ILE A 238 -5.94 -14.43 5.67
C ILE A 238 -5.86 -15.69 4.82
N GLU A 239 -6.89 -16.53 4.86
CA GLU A 239 -6.98 -17.76 4.07
C GLU A 239 -7.03 -17.45 2.57
N PHE A 240 -7.81 -16.45 2.19
CA PHE A 240 -7.90 -15.97 0.81
C PHE A 240 -6.54 -15.50 0.28
N TRP A 241 -5.82 -14.69 1.08
CA TRP A 241 -4.48 -14.23 0.75
C TRP A 241 -3.49 -15.39 0.61
N ARG A 242 -3.55 -16.36 1.56
CA ARG A 242 -2.66 -17.53 1.56
C ARG A 242 -2.83 -18.36 0.28
N ARG A 243 -4.04 -18.57 -0.17
CA ARG A 243 -4.32 -19.28 -1.43
C ARG A 243 -3.71 -18.56 -2.63
N ILE A 244 -3.82 -17.25 -2.70
CA ILE A 244 -3.17 -16.47 -3.76
C ILE A 244 -1.64 -16.64 -3.68
N TYR A 245 -1.07 -16.55 -2.48
CA TYR A 245 0.37 -16.69 -2.27
C TYR A 245 0.89 -18.08 -2.62
N GLU A 246 0.21 -19.15 -2.23
CA GLU A 246 0.65 -20.54 -2.39
C GLU A 246 0.29 -21.12 -3.77
N GLU A 247 -0.91 -20.83 -4.27
CA GLU A 247 -1.48 -21.47 -5.46
C GLU A 247 -1.52 -20.51 -6.67
N GLY A 248 -1.51 -19.19 -6.45
CA GLY A 248 -1.68 -18.19 -7.50
C GLY A 248 -3.12 -18.06 -7.99
N GLU A 249 -4.07 -18.61 -7.24
CA GLU A 249 -5.46 -18.60 -7.63
C GLU A 249 -6.24 -17.51 -6.90
N VAL A 250 -6.89 -16.64 -7.65
CA VAL A 250 -7.83 -15.65 -7.13
C VAL A 250 -9.23 -16.24 -7.22
N GLY A 251 -9.67 -16.82 -6.11
CA GLY A 251 -11.03 -17.35 -5.98
C GLY A 251 -12.08 -16.27 -5.71
N GLN A 252 -13.23 -16.68 -5.22
CA GLN A 252 -14.28 -15.74 -4.82
C GLN A 252 -13.82 -14.91 -3.61
N VAL A 253 -13.96 -13.57 -3.70
CA VAL A 253 -13.65 -12.65 -2.59
C VAL A 253 -14.55 -12.98 -1.39
N PRO A 254 -13.99 -13.18 -0.19
CA PRO A 254 -14.79 -13.51 0.99
C PRO A 254 -15.81 -12.42 1.32
N SER A 255 -16.98 -12.85 1.80
CA SER A 255 -17.99 -11.95 2.35
C SER A 255 -17.89 -11.89 3.88
N PRO A 256 -18.14 -10.72 4.50
CA PRO A 256 -18.28 -10.63 5.95
C PRO A 256 -19.41 -11.55 6.46
N ARG A 257 -19.24 -12.13 7.65
CA ARG A 257 -20.35 -12.83 8.28
C ARG A 257 -21.39 -11.80 8.73
N VAL A 258 -22.60 -11.91 8.19
CA VAL A 258 -23.73 -11.10 8.66
C VAL A 258 -24.03 -11.51 10.09
N GLY A 259 -23.85 -10.61 11.06
CA GLY A 259 -24.20 -10.87 12.48
C GLY A 259 -23.07 -10.78 13.50
N LEU A 260 -21.87 -10.37 13.15
CA LEU A 260 -20.88 -9.98 14.17
C LEU A 260 -21.29 -8.64 14.79
N PRO A 261 -21.46 -8.54 16.13
CA PRO A 261 -21.72 -7.26 16.77
C PRO A 261 -20.53 -6.31 16.50
N CYS A 262 -20.81 -5.05 16.16
CA CYS A 262 -19.81 -4.00 16.23
C CYS A 262 -19.15 -4.09 17.59
N LEU A 263 -17.87 -4.46 17.63
CA LEU A 263 -17.08 -4.34 18.85
C LEU A 263 -16.95 -2.84 19.12
N SER A 264 -17.82 -2.33 20.01
CA SER A 264 -17.63 -1.01 20.60
C SER A 264 -16.26 -0.95 21.23
N ALA A 265 -15.50 0.08 20.86
CA ALA A 265 -14.12 0.37 21.22
C ALA A 265 -13.90 0.43 22.72
#